data_60710f5dd0a2bd588e2e637db14f3205
#
_entry.id   60710f5dd0a2bd588e2e637db14f3205
#
_cell.length_a   1.000
_cell.length_b   1.000
_cell.length_c   1.000
_cell.angle_alpha   90.00
_cell.angle_beta   90.00
_cell.angle_gamma   90.00
#
_symmetry.space_group_name_H-M   'P 1'
#
loop_
_entity.id
_entity.type
_entity.pdbx_description
1 polymer ?
#
loop_
_entity_poly.entity_id
_entity_poly.type
_entity_poly.pdbx_seq_one_letter_code
_entity_poly.pdbx_strand_id
1 'polypeptide(L)'
;MQDTGQFKSAPAVSLFYRVHPSPASHTAPPARIPISRGRGRRMSKRRTYLHNAALLTGSGLVLRALGMGFRVVLAAYLGSEGMGLYQLILALYMVFVSFATAGVNVASARLAAQSLARGSGMAETLRGLCITALGFGTAAMLAQSVLAGPCARYLLHDVRAETALLILAPSLPFMAVSGAVRGCFLAARRVQPNITAQLIEQLVRMAVAAAGLRVLAQWGAGYGCAAVLLGNTVSESVSCGIMLAFAARTPEFAPRPGAPLHPYTRKELYDILWPVEGSRLLASALQAAESSLIPYTLAIYTGSRAEAVAQYGSLKGMALPLLFFPFSVLGALSGLLMPEITRAHTKGDTAAMRRLIFTMLRMTGAFSLAAGVGFVLLGAPLAGFIYRDAKVGRYVQLLGFVAPFMYLESMVDGVLKGLGEQLATFRYSLFDSVFRIAAIWLVVPQYGMMGFLGVMAVSNLMTCGLNMRRMMEQIKKPSP
;
A
#
# COMPACT_ATOMS: atom_id res chain seq x y z
N MET A 1 -37.13 42.28 -2.12
CA MET A 1 -36.32 42.25 -3.33
C MET A 1 -35.20 41.27 -3.08
N GLN A 2 -35.36 40.14 -3.71
CA GLN A 2 -34.51 38.94 -3.70
C GLN A 2 -33.20 39.24 -4.42
N ASP A 3 -32.12 38.73 -3.88
CA ASP A 3 -31.10 38.15 -4.76
C ASP A 3 -30.30 37.08 -4.01
N THR A 4 -30.56 35.86 -4.38
CA THR A 4 -29.91 34.65 -3.88
C THR A 4 -28.72 34.32 -4.78
N GLY A 5 -27.52 34.66 -4.32
CA GLY A 5 -26.26 34.29 -4.99
C GLY A 5 -25.99 32.79 -4.92
N GLN A 6 -26.18 32.10 -6.02
CA GLN A 6 -25.78 30.73 -6.25
C GLN A 6 -24.24 30.58 -6.22
N PHE A 7 -23.71 29.91 -5.22
CA PHE A 7 -22.35 29.40 -5.24
C PHE A 7 -22.28 28.21 -6.24
N LYS A 8 -21.81 28.50 -7.45
CA LYS A 8 -21.44 27.47 -8.42
C LYS A 8 -20.19 26.74 -7.93
N SER A 9 -20.37 25.54 -7.44
CA SER A 9 -19.30 24.57 -7.18
C SER A 9 -18.61 24.20 -8.49
N ALA A 10 -17.35 24.58 -8.65
CA ALA A 10 -16.52 24.19 -9.78
C ALA A 10 -16.23 22.67 -9.75
N PRO A 11 -16.35 21.96 -10.88
CA PRO A 11 -16.09 20.52 -10.94
C PRO A 11 -14.58 20.25 -11.17
N ALA A 12 -13.82 20.09 -10.09
CA ALA A 12 -12.39 19.76 -10.17
C ALA A 12 -12.08 18.26 -10.42
N VAL A 13 -13.06 17.40 -10.63
CA VAL A 13 -12.90 15.93 -10.65
C VAL A 13 -13.22 15.29 -12.00
N SER A 14 -13.73 16.03 -12.99
CA SER A 14 -13.99 15.48 -14.33
C SER A 14 -12.73 15.38 -15.23
N LEU A 15 -11.57 15.75 -14.74
CA LEU A 15 -10.30 15.80 -15.51
C LEU A 15 -9.63 14.42 -15.69
N PHE A 16 -10.13 13.36 -15.04
CA PHE A 16 -9.47 12.06 -15.09
C PHE A 16 -9.83 11.20 -16.30
N TYR A 17 -10.88 11.55 -17.10
CA TYR A 17 -11.33 10.71 -18.22
C TYR A 17 -11.79 11.44 -19.50
N ARG A 18 -11.55 12.77 -19.65
CA ARG A 18 -11.77 13.42 -20.95
C ARG A 18 -10.49 13.42 -21.77
N VAL A 19 -10.35 12.43 -22.64
CA VAL A 19 -9.51 12.52 -23.83
C VAL A 19 -10.21 13.49 -24.79
N HIS A 20 -9.77 14.75 -24.81
CA HIS A 20 -10.16 15.67 -25.89
C HIS A 20 -9.42 15.22 -27.17
N PRO A 21 -10.12 14.98 -28.28
CA PRO A 21 -9.46 14.84 -29.57
C PRO A 21 -8.93 16.23 -29.98
N SER A 22 -7.62 16.35 -30.11
CA SER A 22 -6.96 17.51 -30.72
C SER A 22 -7.28 17.52 -32.21
N PRO A 23 -7.47 18.73 -32.85
CA PRO A 23 -7.78 18.81 -34.25
C PRO A 23 -6.64 18.23 -35.12
N ALA A 24 -7.05 17.41 -36.08
CA ALA A 24 -6.20 16.70 -37.00
C ALA A 24 -5.32 17.67 -37.84
N SER A 25 -4.02 17.62 -37.63
CA SER A 25 -3.05 18.04 -38.63
C SER A 25 -2.75 16.82 -39.52
N HIS A 26 -3.07 16.96 -40.82
CA HIS A 26 -2.76 16.00 -41.85
C HIS A 26 -1.24 15.82 -41.97
N THR A 27 -0.71 14.70 -41.52
CA THR A 27 0.62 14.23 -41.86
C THR A 27 0.60 12.72 -42.05
N ALA A 28 1.38 12.25 -43.03
CA ALA A 28 1.45 10.95 -43.68
C ALA A 28 1.29 9.70 -42.80
N PRO A 29 0.86 8.54 -43.37
CA PRO A 29 0.68 7.31 -42.62
C PRO A 29 2.00 6.79 -42.06
N PRO A 30 2.03 6.30 -40.81
CA PRO A 30 3.26 5.82 -40.19
C PRO A 30 3.77 4.57 -40.90
N ALA A 31 5.07 4.57 -41.21
CA ALA A 31 5.77 3.45 -41.78
C ALA A 31 5.56 2.17 -40.95
N ARG A 32 5.15 1.10 -41.62
CA ARG A 32 4.99 -0.22 -41.01
C ARG A 32 6.35 -0.75 -40.58
N ILE A 33 6.61 -0.77 -39.28
CA ILE A 33 7.80 -1.39 -38.70
C ILE A 33 7.70 -2.91 -38.95
N PRO A 34 8.69 -3.57 -39.55
CA PRO A 34 8.69 -5.00 -39.68
C PRO A 34 8.90 -5.66 -38.31
N ILE A 35 7.86 -6.28 -37.78
CA ILE A 35 7.96 -7.12 -36.62
C ILE A 35 8.71 -8.37 -37.01
N SER A 36 9.94 -8.54 -36.53
CA SER A 36 10.74 -9.76 -36.74
C SER A 36 9.93 -10.96 -36.20
N ARG A 37 9.55 -11.85 -37.14
CA ARG A 37 8.85 -13.09 -36.84
C ARG A 37 9.81 -14.12 -36.22
N GLY A 38 10.10 -14.00 -34.93
CA GLY A 38 10.60 -15.14 -34.16
C GLY A 38 9.47 -16.19 -34.07
N ARG A 39 9.76 -17.40 -34.52
CA ARG A 39 8.86 -18.57 -34.43
C ARG A 39 8.73 -19.01 -32.95
N GLY A 40 8.08 -18.21 -32.08
CA GLY A 40 7.61 -18.61 -30.74
C GLY A 40 6.09 -18.70 -30.80
N ARG A 41 5.53 -19.82 -30.32
CA ARG A 41 4.08 -20.10 -30.19
C ARG A 41 3.36 -18.84 -29.72
N ARG A 42 2.61 -18.16 -30.59
CA ARG A 42 1.74 -17.02 -30.25
C ARG A 42 0.62 -17.53 -29.33
N MET A 43 0.83 -17.45 -28.03
CA MET A 43 -0.27 -17.56 -27.07
C MET A 43 -1.29 -16.48 -27.42
N SER A 44 -2.58 -16.81 -27.46
CA SER A 44 -3.63 -15.83 -27.71
C SER A 44 -3.50 -14.70 -26.66
N LYS A 45 -3.79 -13.45 -27.04
CA LYS A 45 -3.71 -12.28 -26.13
C LYS A 45 -4.42 -12.55 -24.78
N ARG A 46 -5.51 -13.32 -24.79
CA ARG A 46 -6.27 -13.74 -23.62
C ARG A 46 -5.46 -14.69 -22.72
N ARG A 47 -4.74 -15.64 -23.30
CA ARG A 47 -3.91 -16.61 -22.56
C ARG A 47 -2.71 -15.93 -21.87
N THR A 48 -2.10 -14.97 -22.56
CA THR A 48 -1.01 -14.14 -21.97
C THR A 48 -1.53 -13.28 -20.82
N TYR A 49 -2.71 -12.68 -20.96
CA TYR A 49 -3.33 -11.90 -19.90
C TYR A 49 -3.64 -12.75 -18.66
N LEU A 50 -4.28 -13.91 -18.86
CA LEU A 50 -4.58 -14.85 -17.77
C LEU A 50 -3.31 -15.38 -17.08
N HIS A 51 -2.28 -15.68 -17.86
CA HIS A 51 -0.99 -16.11 -17.32
C HIS A 51 -0.32 -15.02 -16.45
N ASN A 52 -0.28 -13.78 -16.93
CA ASN A 52 0.26 -12.66 -16.15
C ASN A 52 -0.56 -12.38 -14.89
N ALA A 53 -1.89 -12.47 -14.96
CA ALA A 53 -2.76 -12.32 -13.80
C ALA A 53 -2.54 -13.44 -12.78
N ALA A 54 -2.43 -14.69 -13.23
CA ALA A 54 -2.14 -15.84 -12.37
C ALA A 54 -0.76 -15.73 -11.71
N LEU A 55 0.26 -15.27 -12.45
CA LEU A 55 1.60 -15.03 -11.90
C LEU A 55 1.59 -13.94 -10.82
N LEU A 56 0.92 -12.81 -11.08
CA LEU A 56 0.79 -11.71 -10.10
C LEU A 56 0.07 -12.16 -8.84
N THR A 57 -1.03 -12.91 -9.00
CA THR A 57 -1.81 -13.43 -7.87
C THR A 57 -1.01 -14.46 -7.07
N GLY A 58 -0.41 -15.44 -7.75
CA GLY A 58 0.39 -16.49 -7.12
C GLY A 58 1.62 -15.94 -6.40
N SER A 59 2.38 -15.05 -7.05
CA SER A 59 3.54 -14.39 -6.42
C SER A 59 3.13 -13.53 -5.23
N GLY A 60 1.99 -12.83 -5.32
CA GLY A 60 1.44 -12.06 -4.20
C GLY A 60 1.10 -12.92 -2.98
N LEU A 61 0.53 -14.11 -3.18
CA LEU A 61 0.24 -15.05 -2.10
C LEU A 61 1.54 -15.61 -1.48
N VAL A 62 2.53 -15.97 -2.30
CA VAL A 62 3.84 -16.43 -1.81
C VAL A 62 4.51 -15.34 -0.98
N LEU A 63 4.56 -14.10 -1.46
CA LEU A 63 5.14 -12.98 -0.72
C LEU A 63 4.44 -12.73 0.62
N ARG A 64 3.10 -12.87 0.67
CA ARG A 64 2.34 -12.72 1.92
C ARG A 64 2.63 -13.87 2.90
N ALA A 65 2.74 -15.09 2.42
CA ALA A 65 3.11 -16.26 3.25
C ALA A 65 4.54 -16.09 3.82
N LEU A 66 5.51 -15.71 2.99
CA LEU A 66 6.87 -15.38 3.41
C LEU A 66 6.88 -14.23 4.42
N GLY A 67 6.11 -13.17 4.16
CA GLY A 67 6.00 -12.02 5.07
C GLY A 67 5.39 -12.40 6.42
N MET A 68 4.38 -13.28 6.45
CA MET A 68 3.79 -13.78 7.70
C MET A 68 4.79 -14.66 8.46
N GLY A 69 5.45 -15.61 7.80
CA GLY A 69 6.50 -16.43 8.41
C GLY A 69 7.63 -15.58 8.98
N PHE A 70 8.05 -14.54 8.26
CA PHE A 70 9.05 -13.60 8.74
C PHE A 70 8.62 -12.85 10.00
N ARG A 71 7.35 -12.40 10.08
CA ARG A 71 6.81 -11.75 11.28
C ARG A 71 6.81 -12.67 12.50
N VAL A 72 6.53 -13.96 12.32
CA VAL A 72 6.62 -14.95 13.41
C VAL A 72 8.06 -15.04 13.94
N VAL A 73 9.04 -15.08 13.03
CA VAL A 73 10.47 -15.06 13.41
C VAL A 73 10.81 -13.76 14.14
N LEU A 74 10.39 -12.60 13.62
CA LEU A 74 10.63 -11.32 14.28
C LEU A 74 10.04 -11.29 15.68
N ALA A 75 8.81 -11.76 15.85
CA ALA A 75 8.14 -11.79 17.15
C ALA A 75 8.88 -12.68 18.16
N ALA A 76 9.45 -13.80 17.71
CA ALA A 76 10.22 -14.69 18.56
C ALA A 76 11.53 -14.06 19.07
N TYR A 77 12.19 -13.22 18.26
CA TYR A 77 13.44 -12.55 18.66
C TYR A 77 13.24 -11.21 19.36
N LEU A 78 12.27 -10.41 18.91
CA LEU A 78 12.05 -9.05 19.41
C LEU A 78 11.11 -9.00 20.61
N GLY A 79 10.29 -10.03 20.81
CA GLY A 79 9.22 -10.01 21.80
C GLY A 79 8.13 -8.98 21.45
N SER A 80 7.17 -8.82 22.35
CA SER A 80 6.03 -7.90 22.16
C SER A 80 6.46 -6.42 22.17
N GLU A 81 7.38 -6.03 23.06
CA GLU A 81 7.89 -4.66 23.13
C GLU A 81 8.67 -4.28 21.86
N GLY A 82 9.60 -5.12 21.43
CA GLY A 82 10.35 -4.86 20.21
C GLY A 82 9.48 -4.83 18.97
N MET A 83 8.44 -5.68 18.90
CA MET A 83 7.44 -5.62 17.82
C MET A 83 6.65 -4.32 17.85
N GLY A 84 6.35 -3.79 19.04
CA GLY A 84 5.69 -2.49 19.20
C GLY A 84 6.57 -1.35 18.69
N LEU A 85 7.82 -1.30 19.13
CA LEU A 85 8.80 -0.32 18.68
C LEU A 85 8.98 -0.38 17.14
N TYR A 86 9.13 -1.58 16.58
CA TYR A 86 9.22 -1.81 15.14
C TYR A 86 8.01 -1.25 14.38
N GLN A 87 6.79 -1.48 14.86
CA GLN A 87 5.58 -0.97 14.21
C GLN A 87 5.46 0.56 14.30
N LEU A 88 5.89 1.16 15.41
CA LEU A 88 5.93 2.63 15.59
C LEU A 88 6.91 3.28 14.59
N ILE A 89 8.11 2.73 14.49
CA ILE A 89 9.12 3.21 13.54
C ILE A 89 8.60 3.10 12.11
N LEU A 90 8.00 1.97 11.74
CA LEU A 90 7.44 1.78 10.40
C LEU A 90 6.27 2.73 10.11
N ALA A 91 5.40 3.01 11.08
CA ALA A 91 4.30 3.95 10.88
C ALA A 91 4.80 5.36 10.54
N LEU A 92 5.81 5.83 11.25
CA LEU A 92 6.45 7.11 10.95
C LEU A 92 7.23 7.09 9.63
N TYR A 93 7.99 6.02 9.38
CA TYR A 93 8.73 5.84 8.14
C TYR A 93 7.82 5.91 6.91
N MET A 94 6.58 5.40 6.98
CA MET A 94 5.62 5.45 5.87
C MET A 94 5.23 6.88 5.46
N VAL A 95 5.37 7.88 6.32
CA VAL A 95 5.19 9.30 5.94
C VAL A 95 6.29 9.72 4.97
N PHE A 96 7.55 9.40 5.32
CA PHE A 96 8.70 9.72 4.46
C PHE A 96 8.70 8.89 3.17
N VAL A 97 8.26 7.63 3.23
CA VAL A 97 8.04 6.78 2.03
C VAL A 97 6.99 7.40 1.11
N SER A 98 5.87 7.88 1.64
CA SER A 98 4.86 8.56 0.84
C SER A 98 5.47 9.76 0.12
N PHE A 99 6.20 10.61 0.83
CA PHE A 99 6.89 11.76 0.22
C PHE A 99 7.98 11.34 -0.78
N ALA A 100 8.79 10.32 -0.48
CA ALA A 100 9.86 9.84 -1.37
C ALA A 100 9.32 9.30 -2.68
N THR A 101 8.24 8.52 -2.61
CA THR A 101 7.64 7.89 -3.79
C THR A 101 6.73 8.85 -4.56
N ALA A 102 6.20 9.91 -3.93
CA ALA A 102 5.49 11.07 -4.49
C ALA A 102 4.60 10.74 -5.71
N GLY A 103 3.89 9.61 -5.70
CA GLY A 103 3.11 9.16 -6.85
C GLY A 103 3.92 8.84 -8.09
N VAL A 104 5.26 8.82 -7.99
CA VAL A 104 6.18 8.59 -9.14
C VAL A 104 5.87 7.28 -9.85
N ASN A 105 5.49 6.22 -9.13
CA ASN A 105 5.11 4.95 -9.75
C ASN A 105 3.89 5.10 -10.70
N VAL A 106 2.88 5.86 -10.29
CA VAL A 106 1.67 6.13 -11.11
C VAL A 106 2.02 7.02 -12.29
N ALA A 107 2.77 8.10 -12.05
CA ALA A 107 3.24 9.00 -13.10
C ALA A 107 4.11 8.26 -14.12
N SER A 108 5.01 7.39 -13.65
CA SER A 108 5.88 6.57 -14.51
C SER A 108 5.07 5.63 -15.38
N ALA A 109 4.09 4.94 -14.83
CA ALA A 109 3.23 4.04 -15.61
C ALA A 109 2.46 4.81 -16.69
N ARG A 110 1.96 6.02 -16.38
CA ARG A 110 1.19 6.84 -17.33
C ARG A 110 2.09 7.45 -18.42
N LEU A 111 3.18 8.12 -18.04
CA LEU A 111 4.09 8.78 -18.99
C LEU A 111 4.82 7.77 -19.87
N ALA A 112 5.25 6.64 -19.32
CA ALA A 112 5.84 5.56 -20.08
C ALA A 112 4.86 4.95 -21.09
N ALA A 113 3.58 4.77 -20.73
CA ALA A 113 2.56 4.30 -21.66
C ALA A 113 2.30 5.31 -22.79
N GLN A 114 2.34 6.61 -22.50
CA GLN A 114 2.24 7.67 -23.52
C GLN A 114 3.46 7.66 -24.45
N SER A 115 4.67 7.53 -23.92
CA SER A 115 5.90 7.43 -24.72
C SER A 115 5.88 6.22 -25.63
N LEU A 116 5.43 5.07 -25.15
CA LEU A 116 5.26 3.87 -25.97
C LEU A 116 4.23 4.07 -27.09
N ALA A 117 3.11 4.73 -26.81
CA ALA A 117 2.06 5.02 -27.79
C ALA A 117 2.51 6.01 -28.87
N ARG A 118 3.30 7.01 -28.50
CA ARG A 118 3.86 8.01 -29.42
C ARG A 118 5.08 7.52 -30.19
N GLY A 119 5.66 6.35 -29.80
CA GLY A 119 6.92 5.87 -30.36
C GLY A 119 8.14 6.71 -29.97
N SER A 120 7.98 7.61 -28.97
CA SER A 120 9.05 8.44 -28.42
C SER A 120 9.98 7.63 -27.51
N GLY A 121 11.20 8.12 -27.28
CA GLY A 121 12.23 7.40 -26.53
C GLY A 121 11.82 6.99 -25.11
N MET A 122 11.73 5.70 -24.89
CA MET A 122 11.40 5.15 -23.58
C MET A 122 12.58 5.25 -22.60
N ALA A 123 13.81 5.20 -23.11
CA ALA A 123 15.02 5.36 -22.32
C ALA A 123 15.11 6.76 -21.68
N GLU A 124 14.82 7.79 -22.47
CA GLU A 124 14.85 9.18 -22.05
C GLU A 124 13.73 9.45 -21.02
N THR A 125 12.55 8.86 -21.25
CA THR A 125 11.45 8.90 -20.29
C THR A 125 11.86 8.28 -18.96
N LEU A 126 12.41 7.07 -18.98
CA LEU A 126 12.88 6.35 -17.78
C LEU A 126 13.96 7.16 -17.05
N ARG A 127 14.95 7.69 -17.78
CA ARG A 127 16.03 8.49 -17.20
C ARG A 127 15.48 9.72 -16.48
N GLY A 128 14.59 10.48 -17.12
CA GLY A 128 13.97 11.66 -16.52
C GLY A 128 13.17 11.34 -15.26
N LEU A 129 12.40 10.24 -15.29
CA LEU A 129 11.62 9.76 -14.14
C LEU A 129 12.52 9.28 -13.01
N CYS A 130 13.61 8.57 -13.29
CA CYS A 130 14.58 8.14 -12.28
C CYS A 130 15.30 9.32 -11.62
N ILE A 131 15.66 10.37 -12.38
CA ILE A 131 16.28 11.58 -11.83
C ILE A 131 15.28 12.30 -10.89
N THR A 132 14.01 12.45 -11.31
CA THR A 132 12.98 13.05 -10.46
C THR A 132 12.73 12.21 -9.20
N ALA A 133 12.63 10.89 -9.35
CA ALA A 133 12.46 9.97 -8.22
C ALA A 133 13.64 10.05 -7.24
N LEU A 134 14.86 10.08 -7.75
CA LEU A 134 16.07 10.25 -6.94
C LEU A 134 16.04 11.57 -6.16
N GLY A 135 15.60 12.67 -6.81
CA GLY A 135 15.45 13.97 -6.14
C GLY A 135 14.46 13.93 -4.96
N PHE A 136 13.25 13.39 -5.17
CA PHE A 136 12.27 13.24 -4.09
C PHE A 136 12.76 12.26 -3.00
N GLY A 137 13.35 11.14 -3.39
CA GLY A 137 13.89 10.16 -2.47
C GLY A 137 15.02 10.71 -1.62
N THR A 138 15.94 11.49 -2.21
CA THR A 138 17.04 12.15 -1.49
C THR A 138 16.52 13.26 -0.56
N ALA A 139 15.55 14.05 -1.00
CA ALA A 139 14.91 15.06 -0.16
C ALA A 139 14.21 14.41 1.05
N ALA A 140 13.51 13.29 0.84
CA ALA A 140 12.89 12.52 1.92
C ALA A 140 13.94 11.93 2.88
N MET A 141 15.03 11.40 2.36
CA MET A 141 16.16 10.88 3.16
C MET A 141 16.76 11.98 4.07
N LEU A 142 17.01 13.15 3.52
CA LEU A 142 17.53 14.28 4.28
C LEU A 142 16.53 14.76 5.33
N ALA A 143 15.25 14.90 4.94
CA ALA A 143 14.18 15.26 5.87
C ALA A 143 14.05 14.24 7.01
N GLN A 144 14.04 12.94 6.71
CA GLN A 144 13.99 11.89 7.73
C GLN A 144 15.23 11.95 8.63
N SER A 145 16.42 12.14 8.08
CA SER A 145 17.65 12.19 8.88
C SER A 145 17.68 13.37 9.84
N VAL A 146 17.22 14.55 9.40
CA VAL A 146 17.13 15.76 10.24
C VAL A 146 16.04 15.62 11.31
N LEU A 147 14.90 15.03 10.93
CA LEU A 147 13.74 14.88 11.81
C LEU A 147 13.78 13.63 12.68
N ALA A 148 14.74 12.72 12.49
CA ALA A 148 14.83 11.45 13.24
C ALA A 148 14.86 11.67 14.76
N GLY A 149 15.74 12.55 15.25
CA GLY A 149 15.85 12.87 16.67
C GLY A 149 14.60 13.53 17.25
N PRO A 150 14.11 14.65 16.68
CA PRO A 150 12.83 15.25 17.09
C PRO A 150 11.65 14.29 17.07
N CYS A 151 11.50 13.50 16.00
CA CYS A 151 10.41 12.54 15.90
C CYS A 151 10.51 11.42 16.93
N ALA A 152 11.71 10.90 17.20
CA ALA A 152 11.92 9.87 18.21
C ALA A 152 11.55 10.38 19.61
N ARG A 153 11.96 11.61 19.96
CA ARG A 153 11.76 12.18 21.29
C ARG A 153 10.33 12.70 21.51
N TYR A 154 9.81 13.49 20.59
CA TYR A 154 8.53 14.20 20.78
C TYR A 154 7.31 13.48 20.22
N LEU A 155 7.46 12.67 19.15
CA LEU A 155 6.33 11.97 18.54
C LEU A 155 6.25 10.53 19.00
N LEU A 156 7.38 9.79 18.93
CA LEU A 156 7.38 8.38 19.35
C LEU A 156 7.66 8.21 20.85
N HIS A 157 8.17 9.23 21.53
CA HIS A 157 8.55 9.21 22.94
C HIS A 157 9.50 8.04 23.28
N ASP A 158 10.33 7.62 22.33
CA ASP A 158 11.29 6.52 22.48
C ASP A 158 12.59 6.83 21.70
N VAL A 159 13.64 7.17 22.43
CA VAL A 159 14.93 7.55 21.85
C VAL A 159 15.57 6.41 21.03
N ARG A 160 15.22 5.15 21.34
CA ARG A 160 15.72 3.97 20.59
C ARG A 160 15.30 4.01 19.12
N ALA A 161 14.21 4.73 18.78
CA ALA A 161 13.73 4.88 17.43
C ALA A 161 14.63 5.76 16.55
N GLU A 162 15.45 6.68 17.14
CA GLU A 162 16.30 7.60 16.38
C GLU A 162 17.30 6.86 15.48
N THR A 163 18.09 5.95 16.06
CA THR A 163 19.07 5.14 15.31
C THR A 163 18.39 4.32 14.22
N ALA A 164 17.22 3.75 14.53
CA ALA A 164 16.48 2.94 13.59
C ALA A 164 15.93 3.75 12.39
N LEU A 165 15.46 4.98 12.63
CA LEU A 165 15.03 5.90 11.56
C LEU A 165 16.22 6.33 10.69
N LEU A 166 17.40 6.59 11.28
CA LEU A 166 18.61 6.90 10.53
C LEU A 166 19.07 5.74 9.64
N ILE A 167 18.95 4.50 10.12
CA ILE A 167 19.26 3.29 9.34
C ILE A 167 18.30 3.12 8.16
N LEU A 168 17.02 3.51 8.30
CA LEU A 168 16.03 3.45 7.24
C LEU A 168 16.16 4.57 6.20
N ALA A 169 16.71 5.74 6.57
CA ALA A 169 16.73 6.90 5.68
C ALA A 169 17.38 6.61 4.31
N PRO A 170 18.52 5.90 4.20
CA PRO A 170 19.11 5.59 2.91
C PRO A 170 18.27 4.70 1.98
N SER A 171 17.25 4.00 2.49
CA SER A 171 16.36 3.19 1.66
C SER A 171 15.44 4.01 0.76
N LEU A 172 15.13 5.27 1.14
CA LEU A 172 14.16 6.12 0.47
C LEU A 172 14.52 6.44 -1.00
N PRO A 173 15.73 6.87 -1.35
CA PRO A 173 16.11 7.10 -2.74
C PRO A 173 16.06 5.81 -3.57
N PHE A 174 16.48 4.66 -3.02
CA PHE A 174 16.40 3.38 -3.72
C PHE A 174 14.95 2.97 -3.98
N MET A 175 14.08 3.12 -3.00
CA MET A 175 12.65 2.84 -3.12
C MET A 175 11.97 3.74 -4.17
N ALA A 176 12.29 5.03 -4.20
CA ALA A 176 11.75 5.98 -5.17
C ALA A 176 12.16 5.60 -6.61
N VAL A 177 13.44 5.34 -6.84
CA VAL A 177 13.95 4.92 -8.16
C VAL A 177 13.37 3.58 -8.58
N SER A 178 13.33 2.59 -7.68
CA SER A 178 12.66 1.30 -7.95
C SER A 178 11.21 1.50 -8.36
N GLY A 179 10.48 2.41 -7.67
CA GLY A 179 9.08 2.74 -7.98
C GLY A 179 8.92 3.28 -9.40
N ALA A 180 9.82 4.17 -9.86
CA ALA A 180 9.82 4.71 -11.21
C ALA A 180 10.03 3.60 -12.26
N VAL A 181 11.02 2.74 -12.05
CA VAL A 181 11.33 1.62 -12.97
C VAL A 181 10.18 0.61 -13.01
N ARG A 182 9.59 0.25 -11.84
CA ARG A 182 8.43 -0.65 -11.74
C ARG A 182 7.23 -0.10 -12.53
N GLY A 183 6.98 1.22 -12.46
CA GLY A 183 5.94 1.89 -13.25
C GLY A 183 6.15 1.76 -14.74
N CYS A 184 7.40 1.93 -15.23
CA CYS A 184 7.76 1.76 -16.63
C CYS A 184 7.58 0.32 -17.12
N PHE A 185 7.95 -0.69 -16.32
CA PHE A 185 7.70 -2.10 -16.65
C PHE A 185 6.20 -2.44 -16.69
N LEU A 186 5.40 -1.82 -15.82
CA LEU A 186 3.95 -1.99 -15.84
C LEU A 186 3.35 -1.43 -17.13
N ALA A 187 3.81 -0.25 -17.59
CA ALA A 187 3.43 0.35 -18.88
C ALA A 187 3.79 -0.56 -20.06
N ALA A 188 4.98 -1.18 -20.02
CA ALA A 188 5.44 -2.13 -21.03
C ALA A 188 4.73 -3.51 -20.93
N ARG A 189 3.81 -3.70 -19.97
CA ARG A 189 3.11 -4.97 -19.68
C ARG A 189 4.05 -6.13 -19.35
N ARG A 190 5.22 -5.84 -18.83
CA ARG A 190 6.20 -6.82 -18.37
C ARG A 190 6.16 -6.92 -16.85
N VAL A 191 5.46 -7.92 -16.34
CA VAL A 191 5.26 -8.10 -14.88
C VAL A 191 6.37 -8.93 -14.22
N GLN A 192 7.06 -9.77 -14.98
CA GLN A 192 8.10 -10.68 -14.47
C GLN A 192 9.24 -9.97 -13.72
N PRO A 193 9.86 -8.87 -14.26
CA PRO A 193 10.91 -8.15 -13.53
C PRO A 193 10.46 -7.67 -12.16
N ASN A 194 9.23 -7.14 -12.07
CA ASN A 194 8.67 -6.66 -10.81
C ASN A 194 8.51 -7.79 -9.79
N ILE A 195 8.01 -8.96 -10.22
CA ILE A 195 7.81 -10.12 -9.34
C ILE A 195 9.17 -10.64 -8.85
N THR A 196 10.12 -10.81 -9.77
CA THR A 196 11.46 -11.32 -9.43
C THR A 196 12.18 -10.40 -8.45
N ALA A 197 12.14 -9.08 -8.69
CA ALA A 197 12.76 -8.11 -7.80
C ALA A 197 12.11 -8.14 -6.40
N GLN A 198 10.79 -8.23 -6.30
CA GLN A 198 10.08 -8.32 -5.01
C GLN A 198 10.40 -9.60 -4.24
N LEU A 199 10.50 -10.74 -4.92
CA LEU A 199 10.87 -12.01 -4.28
C LEU A 199 12.31 -11.96 -3.74
N ILE A 200 13.26 -11.48 -4.54
CA ILE A 200 14.66 -11.34 -4.10
C ILE A 200 14.76 -10.34 -2.96
N GLU A 201 14.08 -9.18 -3.05
CA GLU A 201 13.99 -8.18 -2.01
C GLU A 201 13.52 -8.81 -0.68
N GLN A 202 12.44 -9.60 -0.71
CA GLN A 202 11.92 -10.27 0.49
C GLN A 202 12.90 -11.27 1.06
N LEU A 203 13.56 -12.07 0.22
CA LEU A 203 14.55 -13.06 0.67
C LEU A 203 15.78 -12.38 1.26
N VAL A 204 16.31 -11.34 0.63
CA VAL A 204 17.44 -10.55 1.13
C VAL A 204 17.09 -9.91 2.47
N ARG A 205 15.90 -9.30 2.58
CA ARG A 205 15.40 -8.72 3.82
C ARG A 205 15.39 -9.74 4.95
N MET A 206 14.84 -10.92 4.69
CA MET A 206 14.77 -12.01 5.66
C MET A 206 16.16 -12.50 6.07
N ALA A 207 17.07 -12.68 5.10
CA ALA A 207 18.42 -13.17 5.36
C ALA A 207 19.25 -12.19 6.20
N VAL A 208 19.25 -10.90 5.81
CA VAL A 208 20.00 -9.85 6.53
C VAL A 208 19.41 -9.62 7.92
N ALA A 209 18.10 -9.56 8.04
CA ALA A 209 17.44 -9.40 9.34
C ALA A 209 17.71 -10.61 10.25
N ALA A 210 17.63 -11.85 9.74
CA ALA A 210 17.93 -13.05 10.53
C ALA A 210 19.39 -13.12 10.99
N ALA A 211 20.33 -12.74 10.12
CA ALA A 211 21.74 -12.65 10.49
C ALA A 211 21.98 -11.56 11.56
N GLY A 212 21.39 -10.37 11.36
CA GLY A 212 21.52 -9.26 12.31
C GLY A 212 20.86 -9.55 13.66
N LEU A 213 19.70 -10.19 13.68
CA LEU A 213 19.02 -10.55 14.93
C LEU A 213 19.81 -11.53 15.77
N ARG A 214 20.51 -12.50 15.16
CA ARG A 214 21.35 -13.47 15.91
C ARG A 214 22.46 -12.78 16.69
N VAL A 215 22.96 -11.64 16.20
CA VAL A 215 24.07 -10.90 16.81
C VAL A 215 23.57 -9.77 17.71
N LEU A 216 22.59 -9.00 17.26
CA LEU A 216 22.22 -7.73 17.89
C LEU A 216 21.01 -7.85 18.84
N ALA A 217 20.14 -8.85 18.71
CA ALA A 217 18.95 -8.98 19.56
C ALA A 217 19.27 -9.19 21.03
N GLN A 218 20.42 -9.80 21.34
CA GLN A 218 20.90 -10.00 22.72
C GLN A 218 21.21 -8.70 23.46
N TRP A 219 21.41 -7.59 22.75
CA TRP A 219 21.72 -6.28 23.34
C TRP A 219 20.48 -5.42 23.59
N GLY A 220 19.29 -5.97 23.29
CA GLY A 220 18.01 -5.36 23.59
C GLY A 220 17.13 -5.07 22.36
N ALA A 221 15.87 -4.73 22.63
CA ALA A 221 14.85 -4.55 21.59
C ALA A 221 15.19 -3.46 20.55
N GLY A 222 15.86 -2.39 20.97
CA GLY A 222 16.29 -1.31 20.06
C GLY A 222 17.30 -1.79 19.02
N TYR A 223 18.31 -2.56 19.44
CA TYR A 223 19.32 -3.13 18.54
C TYR A 223 18.73 -4.21 17.64
N GLY A 224 17.81 -5.02 18.17
CA GLY A 224 17.06 -5.98 17.36
C GLY A 224 16.23 -5.30 16.28
N CYS A 225 15.52 -4.22 16.60
CA CYS A 225 14.79 -3.41 15.61
C CYS A 225 15.74 -2.82 14.56
N ALA A 226 16.88 -2.25 14.97
CA ALA A 226 17.87 -1.70 14.06
C ALA A 226 18.41 -2.74 13.08
N ALA A 227 18.65 -3.98 13.53
CA ALA A 227 19.07 -5.09 12.69
C ALA A 227 18.03 -5.45 11.60
N VAL A 228 16.75 -5.52 11.98
CA VAL A 228 15.66 -5.79 11.04
C VAL A 228 15.52 -4.67 10.00
N LEU A 229 15.63 -3.42 10.43
CA LEU A 229 15.49 -2.25 9.57
C LEU A 229 16.71 -2.06 8.65
N LEU A 230 17.91 -2.48 9.08
CA LEU A 230 19.05 -2.61 8.19
C LEU A 230 18.76 -3.60 7.05
N GLY A 231 18.12 -4.73 7.37
CA GLY A 231 17.65 -5.69 6.37
C GLY A 231 16.71 -5.06 5.35
N ASN A 232 15.84 -4.13 5.77
CA ASN A 232 14.98 -3.37 4.88
C ASN A 232 15.80 -2.47 3.94
N THR A 233 16.74 -1.69 4.46
CA THR A 233 17.58 -0.78 3.67
C THR A 233 18.43 -1.53 2.65
N VAL A 234 19.07 -2.64 3.05
CA VAL A 234 19.87 -3.47 2.15
C VAL A 234 19.00 -4.11 1.06
N SER A 235 17.84 -4.63 1.42
CA SER A 235 16.93 -5.27 0.45
C SER A 235 16.40 -4.30 -0.60
N GLU A 236 16.08 -3.06 -0.22
CA GLU A 236 15.64 -2.00 -1.15
C GLU A 236 16.77 -1.60 -2.11
N SER A 237 18.01 -1.51 -1.61
CA SER A 237 19.18 -1.22 -2.44
C SER A 237 19.41 -2.31 -3.49
N VAL A 238 19.35 -3.58 -3.07
CA VAL A 238 19.48 -4.74 -3.96
C VAL A 238 18.33 -4.79 -4.98
N SER A 239 17.10 -4.56 -4.53
CA SER A 239 15.91 -4.50 -5.40
C SER A 239 16.05 -3.41 -6.47
N CYS A 240 16.53 -2.23 -6.10
CA CYS A 240 16.81 -1.13 -7.03
C CYS A 240 17.85 -1.52 -8.08
N GLY A 241 18.96 -2.11 -7.64
CA GLY A 241 20.01 -2.61 -8.54
C GLY A 241 19.49 -3.64 -9.56
N ILE A 242 18.69 -4.59 -9.09
CA ILE A 242 18.05 -5.61 -9.93
C ILE A 242 17.10 -4.97 -10.95
N MET A 243 16.26 -4.02 -10.51
CA MET A 243 15.31 -3.34 -11.38
C MET A 243 16.03 -2.54 -12.48
N LEU A 244 17.11 -1.83 -12.14
CA LEU A 244 17.94 -1.11 -13.09
C LEU A 244 18.66 -2.07 -14.07
N ALA A 245 19.16 -3.21 -13.57
CA ALA A 245 19.79 -4.23 -14.42
C ALA A 245 18.77 -4.86 -15.41
N PHE A 246 17.54 -5.12 -15.00
CA PHE A 246 16.49 -5.54 -15.92
C PHE A 246 16.15 -4.46 -16.93
N ALA A 247 16.09 -3.19 -16.53
CA ALA A 247 15.82 -2.07 -17.42
C ALA A 247 16.91 -1.95 -18.49
N ALA A 248 18.19 -2.04 -18.10
CA ALA A 248 19.33 -1.98 -19.02
C ALA A 248 19.36 -3.14 -20.06
N ARG A 249 18.81 -4.30 -19.68
CA ARG A 249 18.75 -5.49 -20.57
C ARG A 249 17.48 -5.56 -21.40
N THR A 250 16.55 -4.64 -21.23
CA THR A 250 15.25 -4.65 -21.90
C THR A 250 15.33 -3.81 -23.18
N PRO A 251 15.16 -4.40 -24.40
CA PRO A 251 15.33 -3.69 -25.67
C PRO A 251 14.40 -2.48 -25.85
N GLU A 252 13.20 -2.51 -25.24
CA GLU A 252 12.25 -1.39 -25.29
C GLU A 252 12.77 -0.15 -24.57
N PHE A 253 13.71 -0.32 -23.63
CA PHE A 253 14.35 0.76 -22.87
C PHE A 253 15.73 1.15 -23.43
N ALA A 254 16.10 0.63 -24.59
CA ALA A 254 17.32 1.05 -25.28
C ALA A 254 17.18 2.49 -25.81
N PRO A 255 18.24 3.32 -25.73
CA PRO A 255 18.24 4.66 -26.29
C PRO A 255 17.95 4.61 -27.80
N ARG A 256 17.13 5.52 -28.29
CA ARG A 256 16.83 5.65 -29.72
C ARG A 256 17.50 6.88 -30.28
N PRO A 257 18.28 6.77 -31.39
CA PRO A 257 18.84 7.93 -32.07
C PRO A 257 17.73 8.90 -32.48
N GLY A 258 17.90 10.20 -32.17
CA GLY A 258 16.92 11.24 -32.53
C GLY A 258 15.69 11.35 -31.59
N ALA A 259 15.61 10.57 -30.50
CA ALA A 259 14.56 10.75 -29.51
C ALA A 259 14.74 12.08 -28.76
N PRO A 260 13.63 12.80 -28.46
CA PRO A 260 13.72 14.06 -27.70
C PRO A 260 14.24 13.79 -26.29
N LEU A 261 15.19 14.61 -25.83
CA LEU A 261 15.78 14.52 -24.48
C LEU A 261 14.74 14.65 -23.35
N HIS A 262 13.63 15.34 -23.63
CA HIS A 262 12.52 15.53 -22.72
C HIS A 262 11.20 15.10 -23.38
N PRO A 263 10.84 13.80 -23.34
CA PRO A 263 9.65 13.27 -23.99
C PRO A 263 8.33 13.68 -23.30
N TYR A 264 8.40 14.30 -22.14
CA TYR A 264 7.26 14.87 -21.39
C TYR A 264 7.66 16.20 -20.78
N THR A 265 6.66 17.07 -20.54
CA THR A 265 6.87 18.36 -19.91
C THR A 265 6.87 18.22 -18.38
N ARG A 266 7.68 19.01 -17.67
CA ARG A 266 7.66 19.04 -16.21
C ARG A 266 6.25 19.31 -15.66
N LYS A 267 5.48 20.15 -16.32
CA LYS A 267 4.08 20.44 -15.96
C LYS A 267 3.22 19.18 -16.02
N GLU A 268 3.30 18.38 -17.09
CA GLU A 268 2.57 17.11 -17.20
C GLU A 268 2.91 16.14 -16.06
N LEU A 269 4.15 16.11 -15.63
CA LEU A 269 4.60 15.28 -14.51
C LEU A 269 3.99 15.79 -13.19
N TYR A 270 4.12 17.08 -12.87
CA TYR A 270 3.62 17.65 -11.62
C TYR A 270 2.09 17.64 -11.53
N ASP A 271 1.37 17.80 -12.62
CA ASP A 271 -0.10 17.70 -12.69
C ASP A 271 -0.60 16.28 -12.31
N ILE A 272 0.24 15.27 -12.49
CA ILE A 272 -0.08 13.90 -12.05
C ILE A 272 0.35 13.69 -10.58
N LEU A 273 1.53 14.19 -10.20
CA LEU A 273 2.12 13.93 -8.87
C LEU A 273 1.32 14.59 -7.75
N TRP A 274 1.04 15.89 -7.84
CA TRP A 274 0.45 16.67 -6.74
C TRP A 274 -0.88 16.13 -6.21
N PRO A 275 -1.89 15.83 -7.06
CA PRO A 275 -3.18 15.36 -6.55
C PRO A 275 -3.10 13.99 -5.87
N VAL A 276 -2.23 13.11 -6.38
CA VAL A 276 -2.04 11.76 -5.83
C VAL A 276 -1.28 11.84 -4.51
N GLU A 277 -0.24 12.67 -4.45
CA GLU A 277 0.64 12.75 -3.30
C GLU A 277 0.00 13.41 -2.10
N GLY A 278 -0.73 14.51 -2.29
CA GLY A 278 -1.37 15.23 -1.19
C GLY A 278 -2.28 14.31 -0.35
N SER A 279 -3.09 13.48 -1.02
CA SER A 279 -3.97 12.53 -0.35
C SER A 279 -3.22 11.42 0.39
N ARG A 280 -2.14 10.90 -0.22
CA ARG A 280 -1.31 9.83 0.37
C ARG A 280 -0.52 10.32 1.58
N LEU A 281 0.08 11.50 1.47
CA LEU A 281 0.86 12.11 2.55
C LEU A 281 -0.05 12.41 3.76
N LEU A 282 -1.23 12.98 3.52
CA LEU A 282 -2.21 13.22 4.58
C LEU A 282 -2.64 11.92 5.27
N ALA A 283 -2.98 10.88 4.49
CA ALA A 283 -3.36 9.59 5.05
C ALA A 283 -2.23 8.96 5.88
N SER A 284 -0.98 9.01 5.38
CA SER A 284 0.19 8.48 6.09
C SER A 284 0.48 9.26 7.37
N ALA A 285 0.35 10.59 7.35
CA ALA A 285 0.54 11.44 8.52
C ALA A 285 -0.51 11.14 9.61
N LEU A 286 -1.79 11.01 9.24
CA LEU A 286 -2.85 10.62 10.16
C LEU A 286 -2.63 9.24 10.76
N GLN A 287 -2.20 8.27 9.94
CA GLN A 287 -1.87 6.93 10.41
C GLN A 287 -0.66 6.92 11.36
N ALA A 288 0.35 7.73 11.10
CA ALA A 288 1.50 7.90 12.00
C ALA A 288 1.09 8.53 13.32
N ALA A 289 0.25 9.58 13.28
CA ALA A 289 -0.30 10.22 14.47
C ALA A 289 -1.15 9.23 15.31
N GLU A 290 -2.06 8.48 14.67
CA GLU A 290 -2.83 7.41 15.33
C GLU A 290 -1.90 6.38 15.99
N SER A 291 -0.91 5.89 15.23
CA SER A 291 0.02 4.86 15.71
C SER A 291 0.86 5.32 16.90
N SER A 292 1.24 6.60 16.93
CA SER A 292 1.98 7.19 18.06
C SER A 292 1.09 7.45 19.28
N LEU A 293 -0.16 7.84 19.03
CA LEU A 293 -1.12 8.18 20.09
C LEU A 293 -1.55 6.95 20.90
N ILE A 294 -1.68 5.79 20.26
CA ILE A 294 -2.11 4.55 20.93
C ILE A 294 -1.21 4.19 22.11
N PRO A 295 0.12 3.98 21.94
CA PRO A 295 0.95 3.63 23.07
C PRO A 295 1.17 4.81 24.05
N TYR A 296 0.99 6.06 23.61
CA TYR A 296 0.99 7.23 24.49
C TYR A 296 -0.19 7.18 25.47
N THR A 297 -1.40 7.00 24.96
CA THR A 297 -2.61 6.93 25.78
C THR A 297 -2.67 5.64 26.61
N LEU A 298 -2.16 4.52 26.10
CA LEU A 298 -1.99 3.29 26.87
C LEU A 298 -1.02 3.45 28.03
N ALA A 299 0.04 4.23 27.87
CA ALA A 299 1.00 4.48 28.96
C ALA A 299 0.36 5.27 30.11
N ILE A 300 -0.60 6.14 29.83
CA ILE A 300 -1.40 6.82 30.87
C ILE A 300 -2.23 5.80 31.67
N TYR A 301 -2.83 4.81 30.98
CA TYR A 301 -3.64 3.77 31.60
C TYR A 301 -2.80 2.76 32.41
N THR A 302 -1.69 2.28 31.82
CA THR A 302 -0.84 1.22 32.41
C THR A 302 0.18 1.74 33.43
N GLY A 303 0.48 3.05 33.42
CA GLY A 303 1.57 3.64 34.19
C GLY A 303 2.98 3.26 33.69
N SER A 304 3.09 2.49 32.59
CA SER A 304 4.38 2.01 32.05
C SER A 304 4.44 2.14 30.52
N ARG A 305 5.43 2.87 30.05
CA ARG A 305 5.68 3.02 28.60
C ARG A 305 6.03 1.69 27.93
N ALA A 306 6.88 0.90 28.57
CA ALA A 306 7.30 -0.41 28.05
C ALA A 306 6.12 -1.37 27.87
N GLU A 307 5.23 -1.43 28.87
CA GLU A 307 4.03 -2.26 28.79
C GLU A 307 3.06 -1.77 27.71
N ALA A 308 2.85 -0.47 27.59
CA ALA A 308 2.02 0.14 26.54
C ALA A 308 2.52 -0.21 25.13
N VAL A 309 3.84 -0.08 24.90
CA VAL A 309 4.47 -0.45 23.64
C VAL A 309 4.37 -1.96 23.39
N ALA A 310 4.52 -2.79 24.44
CA ALA A 310 4.37 -4.25 24.34
C ALA A 310 2.94 -4.64 23.95
N GLN A 311 1.91 -4.05 24.59
CA GLN A 311 0.51 -4.29 24.25
C GLN A 311 0.20 -3.85 22.81
N TYR A 312 0.73 -2.70 22.37
CA TYR A 312 0.61 -2.23 21.00
C TYR A 312 1.28 -3.20 20.01
N GLY A 313 2.46 -3.72 20.35
CA GLY A 313 3.19 -4.70 19.56
C GLY A 313 2.46 -6.03 19.43
N SER A 314 1.91 -6.55 20.53
CA SER A 314 1.09 -7.77 20.53
C SER A 314 -0.13 -7.61 19.62
N LEU A 315 -0.76 -6.43 19.60
CA LEU A 315 -1.92 -6.17 18.75
C LEU A 315 -1.54 -5.89 17.29
N LYS A 316 -0.78 -4.81 17.03
CA LYS A 316 -0.45 -4.35 15.66
C LYS A 316 0.60 -5.21 14.97
N GLY A 317 1.56 -5.75 15.74
CA GLY A 317 2.67 -6.54 15.21
C GLY A 317 2.34 -8.02 15.04
N MET A 318 1.47 -8.59 15.89
CA MET A 318 1.20 -10.02 15.93
C MET A 318 -0.26 -10.37 15.63
N ALA A 319 -1.24 -9.86 16.40
CA ALA A 319 -2.64 -10.24 16.27
C ALA A 319 -3.26 -9.81 14.93
N LEU A 320 -3.12 -8.54 14.55
CA LEU A 320 -3.69 -8.02 13.29
C LEU A 320 -3.11 -8.70 12.04
N PRO A 321 -1.80 -8.93 11.89
CA PRO A 321 -1.28 -9.68 10.75
C PRO A 321 -1.83 -11.09 10.64
N LEU A 322 -1.99 -11.78 11.77
CA LEU A 322 -2.61 -13.10 11.81
C LEU A 322 -4.08 -13.05 11.35
N LEU A 323 -4.82 -12.05 11.83
CA LEU A 323 -6.21 -11.82 11.43
C LEU A 323 -6.35 -11.56 9.93
N PHE A 324 -5.47 -10.72 9.34
CA PHE A 324 -5.52 -10.37 7.92
C PHE A 324 -4.92 -11.43 6.98
N PHE A 325 -4.24 -12.44 7.50
CA PHE A 325 -3.63 -13.47 6.66
C PHE A 325 -4.67 -14.24 5.80
N PRO A 326 -5.79 -14.78 6.35
CA PRO A 326 -6.82 -15.41 5.52
C PRO A 326 -7.46 -14.45 4.51
N PHE A 327 -7.65 -13.19 4.87
CA PHE A 327 -8.20 -12.18 3.96
C PHE A 327 -7.32 -11.99 2.70
N SER A 328 -6.04 -12.32 2.79
CA SER A 328 -5.13 -12.24 1.64
C SER A 328 -5.57 -13.11 0.46
N VAL A 329 -6.23 -14.23 0.73
CA VAL A 329 -6.79 -15.13 -0.30
C VAL A 329 -7.97 -14.45 -1.01
N LEU A 330 -8.86 -13.82 -0.25
CA LEU A 330 -9.96 -13.02 -0.81
C LEU A 330 -9.45 -11.82 -1.61
N GLY A 331 -8.42 -11.13 -1.13
CA GLY A 331 -7.79 -10.02 -1.85
C GLY A 331 -7.25 -10.43 -3.22
N ALA A 332 -6.71 -11.64 -3.34
CA ALA A 332 -6.29 -12.21 -4.62
C ALA A 332 -7.48 -12.44 -5.57
N LEU A 333 -8.59 -12.97 -5.05
CA LEU A 333 -9.83 -13.19 -5.80
C LEU A 333 -10.46 -11.87 -6.26
N SER A 334 -10.47 -10.87 -5.39
CA SER A 334 -10.96 -9.51 -5.67
C SER A 334 -10.19 -8.86 -6.80
N GLY A 335 -8.86 -9.02 -6.81
CA GLY A 335 -8.01 -8.52 -7.88
C GLY A 335 -8.36 -9.06 -9.27
N LEU A 336 -8.94 -10.26 -9.35
CA LEU A 336 -9.42 -10.85 -10.61
C LEU A 336 -10.82 -10.33 -11.02
N LEU A 337 -11.69 -10.08 -10.05
CA LEU A 337 -13.08 -9.67 -10.31
C LEU A 337 -13.24 -8.15 -10.50
N MET A 338 -12.37 -7.36 -9.89
CA MET A 338 -12.42 -5.89 -9.95
C MET A 338 -12.39 -5.34 -11.39
N PRO A 339 -11.48 -5.79 -12.28
CA PRO A 339 -11.48 -5.34 -13.68
C PRO A 339 -12.78 -5.67 -14.43
N GLU A 340 -13.44 -6.79 -14.09
CA GLU A 340 -14.71 -7.17 -14.71
C GLU A 340 -15.86 -6.28 -14.23
N ILE A 341 -15.87 -5.86 -12.96
CA ILE A 341 -16.83 -4.88 -12.42
C ILE A 341 -16.66 -3.54 -13.13
N THR A 342 -15.42 -3.03 -13.21
CA THR A 342 -15.10 -1.77 -13.91
C THR A 342 -15.52 -1.85 -15.38
N ARG A 343 -15.28 -2.98 -16.05
CA ARG A 343 -15.65 -3.20 -17.43
C ARG A 343 -17.17 -3.23 -17.64
N ALA A 344 -17.91 -3.91 -16.75
CA ALA A 344 -19.37 -3.94 -16.79
C ALA A 344 -19.94 -2.53 -16.57
N HIS A 345 -19.38 -1.78 -15.62
CA HIS A 345 -19.75 -0.39 -15.36
C HIS A 345 -19.52 0.51 -16.59
N THR A 346 -18.34 0.44 -17.21
CA THR A 346 -18.00 1.23 -18.41
C THR A 346 -18.86 0.90 -19.62
N LYS A 347 -19.34 -0.36 -19.73
CA LYS A 347 -20.24 -0.78 -20.80
C LYS A 347 -21.71 -0.46 -20.56
N GLY A 348 -22.04 0.06 -19.39
CA GLY A 348 -23.43 0.30 -19.03
C GLY A 348 -24.23 -0.96 -18.66
N ASP A 349 -23.56 -2.11 -18.51
CA ASP A 349 -24.23 -3.37 -18.12
C ASP A 349 -24.42 -3.43 -16.60
N THR A 350 -25.47 -2.73 -16.14
CA THR A 350 -25.83 -2.65 -14.73
C THR A 350 -26.21 -4.01 -14.14
N ALA A 351 -26.80 -4.91 -14.95
CA ALA A 351 -27.20 -6.24 -14.49
C ALA A 351 -25.98 -7.12 -14.20
N ALA A 352 -25.00 -7.15 -15.09
CA ALA A 352 -23.75 -7.87 -14.88
C ALA A 352 -22.95 -7.29 -13.72
N MET A 353 -22.81 -5.96 -13.65
CA MET A 353 -22.13 -5.25 -12.56
C MET A 353 -22.76 -5.62 -11.20
N ARG A 354 -24.08 -5.52 -11.08
CA ARG A 354 -24.82 -5.85 -9.86
C ARG A 354 -24.61 -7.31 -9.45
N ARG A 355 -24.71 -8.24 -10.41
CA ARG A 355 -24.47 -9.68 -10.15
C ARG A 355 -23.06 -9.93 -9.61
N LEU A 356 -22.04 -9.34 -10.22
CA LEU A 356 -20.64 -9.48 -9.78
C LEU A 356 -20.45 -8.92 -8.37
N ILE A 357 -20.93 -7.72 -8.08
CA ILE A 357 -20.82 -7.09 -6.76
C ILE A 357 -21.51 -7.94 -5.69
N PHE A 358 -22.75 -8.39 -5.92
CA PHE A 358 -23.45 -9.24 -4.94
C PHE A 358 -22.78 -10.60 -4.76
N THR A 359 -22.21 -11.19 -5.81
CA THR A 359 -21.42 -12.42 -5.70
C THR A 359 -20.19 -12.20 -4.81
N MET A 360 -19.45 -11.11 -5.03
CA MET A 360 -18.30 -10.77 -4.20
C MET A 360 -18.70 -10.53 -2.74
N LEU A 361 -19.78 -9.79 -2.49
CA LEU A 361 -20.28 -9.55 -1.14
C LEU A 361 -20.68 -10.84 -0.42
N ARG A 362 -21.38 -11.74 -1.09
CA ARG A 362 -21.77 -13.04 -0.52
C ARG A 362 -20.55 -13.91 -0.18
N MET A 363 -19.60 -14.00 -1.12
CA MET A 363 -18.37 -14.77 -0.91
C MET A 363 -17.55 -14.19 0.22
N THR A 364 -17.36 -12.87 0.24
CA THR A 364 -16.62 -12.19 1.31
C THR A 364 -17.35 -12.32 2.65
N GLY A 365 -18.67 -12.13 2.67
CA GLY A 365 -19.48 -12.24 3.89
C GLY A 365 -19.43 -13.66 4.48
N ALA A 366 -19.63 -14.68 3.65
CA ALA A 366 -19.54 -16.07 4.11
C ALA A 366 -18.14 -16.42 4.64
N PHE A 367 -17.10 -16.07 3.87
CA PHE A 367 -15.73 -16.33 4.28
C PHE A 367 -15.33 -15.56 5.55
N SER A 368 -15.70 -14.28 5.63
CA SER A 368 -15.35 -13.43 6.78
C SER A 368 -16.06 -13.89 8.05
N LEU A 369 -17.31 -14.35 7.93
CA LEU A 369 -18.04 -14.94 9.07
C LEU A 369 -17.39 -16.23 9.53
N ALA A 370 -17.05 -17.14 8.59
CA ALA A 370 -16.35 -18.39 8.91
C ALA A 370 -14.97 -18.13 9.56
N ALA A 371 -14.21 -17.17 9.01
CA ALA A 371 -12.92 -16.75 9.58
C ALA A 371 -13.10 -16.13 10.97
N GLY A 372 -14.10 -15.26 11.15
CA GLY A 372 -14.42 -14.64 12.43
C GLY A 372 -14.75 -15.68 13.52
N VAL A 373 -15.63 -16.63 13.21
CA VAL A 373 -15.95 -17.76 14.10
C VAL A 373 -14.68 -18.59 14.38
N GLY A 374 -13.89 -18.88 13.36
CA GLY A 374 -12.61 -19.59 13.52
C GLY A 374 -11.67 -18.86 14.48
N PHE A 375 -11.53 -17.55 14.38
CA PHE A 375 -10.69 -16.76 15.30
C PHE A 375 -11.25 -16.68 16.71
N VAL A 376 -12.57 -16.60 16.89
CA VAL A 376 -13.19 -16.63 18.22
C VAL A 376 -12.93 -17.97 18.91
N LEU A 377 -13.07 -19.09 18.19
CA LEU A 377 -12.90 -20.43 18.76
C LEU A 377 -11.44 -20.84 18.88
N LEU A 378 -10.64 -20.59 17.85
CA LEU A 378 -9.28 -21.10 17.71
C LEU A 378 -8.19 -20.03 17.90
N GLY A 379 -8.54 -18.77 18.12
CA GLY A 379 -7.60 -17.65 18.21
C GLY A 379 -6.56 -17.84 19.32
N ALA A 380 -6.97 -18.30 20.51
CA ALA A 380 -6.06 -18.53 21.61
C ALA A 380 -5.08 -19.68 21.35
N PRO A 381 -5.51 -20.91 20.96
CA PRO A 381 -4.59 -22.00 20.65
C PRO A 381 -3.71 -21.67 19.43
N LEU A 382 -4.24 -20.98 18.42
CA LEU A 382 -3.50 -20.60 17.23
C LEU A 382 -2.36 -19.63 17.56
N ALA A 383 -2.66 -18.55 18.33
CA ALA A 383 -1.65 -17.59 18.74
C ALA A 383 -0.66 -18.18 19.75
N GLY A 384 -1.12 -19.05 20.64
CA GLY A 384 -0.27 -19.81 21.56
C GLY A 384 0.73 -20.70 20.81
N PHE A 385 0.31 -21.36 19.75
CA PHE A 385 1.17 -22.16 18.90
C PHE A 385 2.18 -21.32 18.10
N ILE A 386 1.71 -20.20 17.51
CA ILE A 386 2.52 -19.36 16.60
C ILE A 386 3.47 -18.43 17.37
N TYR A 387 2.96 -17.73 18.39
CA TYR A 387 3.68 -16.65 19.08
C TYR A 387 4.07 -16.99 20.53
N ARG A 388 3.51 -18.08 21.08
CA ARG A 388 3.69 -18.48 22.49
C ARG A 388 3.29 -17.37 23.49
N ASP A 389 2.33 -16.52 23.11
CA ASP A 389 1.83 -15.38 23.89
C ASP A 389 0.31 -15.44 24.03
N ALA A 390 -0.16 -15.65 25.27
CA ALA A 390 -1.58 -15.75 25.57
C ALA A 390 -2.34 -14.40 25.38
N LYS A 391 -1.64 -13.24 25.55
CA LYS A 391 -2.24 -11.91 25.32
C LYS A 391 -2.63 -11.74 23.85
N VAL A 392 -1.75 -12.17 22.93
CA VAL A 392 -2.02 -12.16 21.49
C VAL A 392 -3.26 -13.01 21.18
N GLY A 393 -3.37 -14.20 21.77
CA GLY A 393 -4.52 -15.07 21.61
C GLY A 393 -5.85 -14.42 21.99
N ARG A 394 -5.89 -13.74 23.13
CA ARG A 394 -7.06 -12.98 23.58
C ARG A 394 -7.43 -11.85 22.58
N TYR A 395 -6.43 -11.13 22.07
CA TYR A 395 -6.70 -10.08 21.06
C TYR A 395 -7.24 -10.67 19.77
N VAL A 396 -6.72 -11.80 19.30
CA VAL A 396 -7.23 -12.49 18.10
C VAL A 396 -8.67 -12.93 18.30
N GLN A 397 -9.02 -13.49 19.47
CA GLN A 397 -10.39 -13.90 19.79
C GLN A 397 -11.36 -12.71 19.78
N LEU A 398 -11.01 -11.61 20.45
CA LEU A 398 -11.84 -10.41 20.49
C LEU A 398 -11.99 -9.76 19.10
N LEU A 399 -10.90 -9.69 18.34
CA LEU A 399 -10.94 -9.19 16.97
C LEU A 399 -11.69 -10.12 16.03
N GLY A 400 -11.85 -11.41 16.36
CA GLY A 400 -12.67 -12.36 15.60
C GLY A 400 -14.11 -11.88 15.40
N PHE A 401 -14.68 -11.18 16.37
CA PHE A 401 -16.01 -10.55 16.24
C PHE A 401 -16.02 -9.36 15.27
N VAL A 402 -14.90 -8.65 15.14
CA VAL A 402 -14.77 -7.47 14.26
C VAL A 402 -14.33 -7.84 12.87
N ALA A 403 -13.64 -8.98 12.71
CA ALA A 403 -13.08 -9.44 11.44
C ALA A 403 -14.05 -9.46 10.26
N PRO A 404 -15.34 -9.89 10.41
CA PRO A 404 -16.31 -9.85 9.31
C PRO A 404 -16.50 -8.46 8.75
N PHE A 405 -16.57 -7.44 9.61
CA PHE A 405 -16.73 -6.05 9.20
C PHE A 405 -15.48 -5.47 8.56
N MET A 406 -14.30 -5.80 9.08
CA MET A 406 -13.01 -5.39 8.51
C MET A 406 -12.82 -5.94 7.09
N TYR A 407 -13.18 -7.19 6.86
CA TYR A 407 -13.06 -7.82 5.54
C TYR A 407 -14.08 -7.26 4.54
N LEU A 408 -15.33 -7.09 4.99
CA LEU A 408 -16.38 -6.48 4.17
C LEU A 408 -16.05 -5.02 3.82
N GLU A 409 -15.59 -4.24 4.80
CA GLU A 409 -15.17 -2.85 4.59
C GLU A 409 -14.07 -2.77 3.52
N SER A 410 -13.01 -3.55 3.67
CA SER A 410 -11.89 -3.58 2.73
C SER A 410 -12.32 -4.02 1.31
N MET A 411 -13.29 -4.93 1.20
CA MET A 411 -13.84 -5.36 -0.08
C MET A 411 -14.69 -4.28 -0.73
N VAL A 412 -15.56 -3.64 0.03
CA VAL A 412 -16.46 -2.58 -0.45
C VAL A 412 -15.67 -1.34 -0.88
N ASP A 413 -14.63 -0.97 -0.11
CA ASP A 413 -13.69 0.09 -0.47
C ASP A 413 -13.01 -0.19 -1.83
N GLY A 414 -12.57 -1.44 -2.04
CA GLY A 414 -12.04 -1.89 -3.33
C GLY A 414 -13.06 -1.72 -4.46
N VAL A 415 -14.31 -2.17 -4.27
CA VAL A 415 -15.38 -2.04 -5.28
C VAL A 415 -15.65 -0.57 -5.60
N LEU A 416 -15.75 0.30 -4.61
CA LEU A 416 -15.95 1.74 -4.81
C LEU A 416 -14.81 2.38 -5.61
N LYS A 417 -13.57 2.02 -5.33
CA LYS A 417 -12.41 2.46 -6.12
C LYS A 417 -12.49 1.97 -7.58
N GLY A 418 -12.96 0.75 -7.79
CA GLY A 418 -13.21 0.19 -9.13
C GLY A 418 -14.34 0.89 -9.89
N LEU A 419 -15.33 1.43 -9.18
CA LEU A 419 -16.42 2.25 -9.73
C LEU A 419 -16.04 3.73 -9.93
N GLY A 420 -14.80 4.13 -9.62
CA GLY A 420 -14.34 5.51 -9.76
C GLY A 420 -14.66 6.44 -8.58
N GLU A 421 -15.21 5.91 -7.48
CA GLU A 421 -15.60 6.66 -6.29
C GLU A 421 -14.44 6.90 -5.30
N GLN A 422 -13.23 7.07 -5.81
CA GLN A 422 -12.01 7.22 -5.01
C GLN A 422 -12.06 8.43 -4.05
N LEU A 423 -12.72 9.53 -4.47
CA LEU A 423 -12.86 10.71 -3.63
C LEU A 423 -13.79 10.47 -2.45
N ALA A 424 -14.87 9.71 -2.65
CA ALA A 424 -15.80 9.36 -1.58
C ALA A 424 -15.12 8.47 -0.54
N THR A 425 -14.41 7.42 -0.99
CA THR A 425 -13.67 6.54 -0.07
C THR A 425 -12.57 7.28 0.68
N PHE A 426 -11.87 8.22 0.04
CA PHE A 426 -10.89 9.06 0.70
C PHE A 426 -11.51 9.95 1.79
N ARG A 427 -12.65 10.59 1.52
CA ARG A 427 -13.36 11.41 2.51
C ARG A 427 -13.81 10.58 3.72
N TYR A 428 -14.32 9.37 3.49
CA TYR A 428 -14.72 8.47 4.58
C TYR A 428 -13.52 8.00 5.39
N SER A 429 -12.39 7.66 4.74
CA SER A 429 -11.16 7.30 5.44
C SER A 429 -10.59 8.47 6.26
N LEU A 430 -10.69 9.69 5.75
CA LEU A 430 -10.26 10.90 6.47
C LEU A 430 -11.12 11.13 7.72
N PHE A 431 -12.45 11.04 7.56
CA PHE A 431 -13.38 11.15 8.67
C PHE A 431 -13.13 10.07 9.73
N ASP A 432 -12.93 8.82 9.31
CA ASP A 432 -12.59 7.70 10.19
C ASP A 432 -11.30 7.96 10.97
N SER A 433 -10.24 8.41 10.29
CA SER A 433 -8.96 8.70 10.96
C SER A 433 -9.10 9.80 12.03
N VAL A 434 -9.84 10.86 11.74
CA VAL A 434 -10.09 11.95 12.71
C VAL A 434 -10.93 11.42 13.88
N PHE A 435 -12.00 10.66 13.60
CA PHE A 435 -12.81 10.01 14.61
C PHE A 435 -11.97 9.10 15.53
N ARG A 436 -11.13 8.23 14.94
CA ARG A 436 -10.27 7.31 15.68
C ARG A 436 -9.28 8.04 16.57
N ILE A 437 -8.61 9.08 16.05
CA ILE A 437 -7.67 9.90 16.84
C ILE A 437 -8.39 10.50 18.07
N ALA A 438 -9.57 11.11 17.86
CA ALA A 438 -10.35 11.69 18.95
C ALA A 438 -10.83 10.62 19.96
N ALA A 439 -11.35 9.50 19.46
CA ALA A 439 -11.83 8.41 20.29
C ALA A 439 -10.69 7.73 21.07
N ILE A 440 -9.52 7.53 20.48
CA ILE A 440 -8.34 6.99 21.17
C ILE A 440 -7.94 7.92 22.32
N TRP A 441 -7.89 9.22 22.08
CA TRP A 441 -7.55 10.21 23.10
C TRP A 441 -8.49 10.19 24.31
N LEU A 442 -9.80 9.99 24.07
CA LEU A 442 -10.83 10.01 25.11
C LEU A 442 -11.00 8.67 25.82
N VAL A 443 -10.99 7.56 25.08
CA VAL A 443 -11.40 6.24 25.59
C VAL A 443 -10.23 5.43 26.12
N VAL A 444 -9.07 5.46 25.43
CA VAL A 444 -7.95 4.58 25.78
C VAL A 444 -7.32 4.90 27.14
N PRO A 445 -7.20 6.16 27.59
CA PRO A 445 -6.70 6.44 28.95
C PRO A 445 -7.56 5.87 30.06
N GLN A 446 -8.87 5.63 29.81
CA GLN A 446 -9.82 5.14 30.81
C GLN A 446 -9.97 3.62 30.77
N TYR A 447 -9.98 3.03 29.57
CA TYR A 447 -10.31 1.60 29.37
C TYR A 447 -9.14 0.78 28.82
N GLY A 448 -7.97 1.41 28.63
CA GLY A 448 -6.77 0.74 28.14
C GLY A 448 -6.95 0.09 26.78
N MET A 449 -6.33 -1.07 26.59
CA MET A 449 -6.39 -1.81 25.32
C MET A 449 -7.80 -2.28 24.94
N MET A 450 -8.67 -2.56 25.92
CA MET A 450 -10.08 -2.91 25.64
C MET A 450 -10.84 -1.72 25.06
N GLY A 451 -10.58 -0.51 25.56
CA GLY A 451 -11.09 0.71 24.96
C GLY A 451 -10.64 0.89 23.51
N PHE A 452 -9.37 0.61 23.21
CA PHE A 452 -8.87 0.68 21.84
C PHE A 452 -9.54 -0.34 20.91
N LEU A 453 -9.72 -1.59 21.35
CA LEU A 453 -10.46 -2.60 20.59
C LEU A 453 -11.91 -2.17 20.33
N GLY A 454 -12.55 -1.55 21.31
CA GLY A 454 -13.89 -0.96 21.16
C GLY A 454 -13.91 0.16 20.11
N VAL A 455 -12.95 1.08 20.15
CA VAL A 455 -12.81 2.14 19.15
C VAL A 455 -12.62 1.54 17.74
N MET A 456 -11.76 0.52 17.61
CA MET A 456 -11.60 -0.20 16.34
C MET A 456 -12.91 -0.83 15.84
N ALA A 457 -13.68 -1.45 16.72
CA ALA A 457 -14.94 -2.08 16.34
C ALA A 457 -15.95 -1.04 15.83
N VAL A 458 -16.15 0.06 16.57
CA VAL A 458 -17.07 1.14 16.19
C VAL A 458 -16.63 1.78 14.87
N SER A 459 -15.34 2.11 14.72
CA SER A 459 -14.75 2.68 13.51
C SER A 459 -14.99 1.79 12.28
N ASN A 460 -14.66 0.50 12.38
CA ASN A 460 -14.87 -0.43 11.26
C ASN A 460 -16.36 -0.61 10.91
N LEU A 461 -17.25 -0.66 11.89
CA LEU A 461 -18.71 -0.71 11.65
C LEU A 461 -19.20 0.53 10.93
N MET A 462 -18.77 1.71 11.39
CA MET A 462 -19.14 3.00 10.81
C MET A 462 -18.65 3.11 9.36
N THR A 463 -17.38 2.83 9.12
CA THR A 463 -16.77 2.92 7.77
C THR A 463 -17.36 1.89 6.82
N CYS A 464 -17.57 0.66 7.30
CA CYS A 464 -18.28 -0.37 6.54
C CYS A 464 -19.69 0.08 6.15
N GLY A 465 -20.44 0.68 7.07
CA GLY A 465 -21.79 1.21 6.82
C GLY A 465 -21.80 2.34 5.80
N LEU A 466 -20.88 3.32 5.92
CA LEU A 466 -20.77 4.45 4.99
C LEU A 466 -20.39 3.98 3.57
N ASN A 467 -19.40 3.10 3.47
CA ASN A 467 -18.95 2.54 2.20
C ASN A 467 -20.06 1.68 1.56
N MET A 468 -20.73 0.85 2.35
CA MET A 468 -21.86 0.01 1.89
C MET A 468 -23.01 0.87 1.37
N ARG A 469 -23.41 1.90 2.10
CA ARG A 469 -24.45 2.85 1.68
C ARG A 469 -24.07 3.49 0.33
N ARG A 470 -22.85 4.01 0.22
CA ARG A 470 -22.37 4.64 -1.02
C ARG A 470 -22.38 3.67 -2.20
N MET A 471 -21.91 2.44 -1.99
CA MET A 471 -21.91 1.41 -3.01
C MET A 471 -23.35 1.09 -3.46
N MET A 472 -24.30 0.97 -2.54
CA MET A 472 -25.71 0.72 -2.88
C MET A 472 -26.35 1.89 -3.67
N GLU A 473 -25.96 3.13 -3.36
CA GLU A 473 -26.38 4.32 -4.12
C GLU A 473 -25.86 4.24 -5.58
N GLN A 474 -24.61 3.82 -5.78
CA GLN A 474 -24.05 3.68 -7.14
C GLN A 474 -24.67 2.54 -7.93
N ILE A 475 -25.01 1.42 -7.28
CA ILE A 475 -25.70 0.29 -7.92
C ILE A 475 -27.11 0.68 -8.40
N LYS A 476 -27.77 1.64 -7.72
CA LYS A 476 -29.13 2.11 -8.07
C LYS A 476 -29.15 3.16 -9.18
N LYS A 477 -28.04 3.86 -9.40
CA LYS A 477 -27.96 4.87 -10.48
C LYS A 477 -28.01 4.19 -11.83
N PRO A 478 -28.80 4.69 -12.79
CA PRO A 478 -28.65 4.28 -14.18
C PRO A 478 -27.23 4.63 -14.64
N SER A 479 -26.65 3.73 -15.44
CA SER A 479 -25.33 3.97 -16.05
C SER A 479 -25.35 5.23 -16.92
N PRO A 480 -24.26 6.00 -16.95
CA PRO A 480 -24.15 7.18 -17.80
C PRO A 480 -24.20 6.85 -19.29
#